data_d8504491053952a23557523875130790
#
_entry.id   d8504491053952a23557523875130790
#
_cell.length_a   1.000
_cell.length_b   1.000
_cell.length_c   1.000
_cell.angle_alpha   90.00
_cell.angle_beta   90.00
_cell.angle_gamma   90.00
#
_symmetry.space_group_name_H-M   'P 1'
#
loop_
_entity.id
_entity.type
_entity.pdbx_description
1 polymer ?
#
loop_
_entity_poly.entity_id
_entity_poly.type
_entity_poly.pdbx_seq_one_letter_code
_entity_poly.pdbx_strand_id
1 'polypeptide(L)'
;NKSIQIRPLRLAGLRAEELKPKTEATQLILHIHGGAFFLGSMNTHRAFVSDLAASTQMQVIHLDYPLSPEHPYPEAIDALFDVYLLLLEQGIQAKDIILSGDSCGANLALALALRIRDEQRPQVSGLILLSPFLDLSLTSESIRYNSKLDALLSIEALETGIDYYVPEQIDPADPLVSPLFDDLADLPPTLVQVGSKEILLDDAQR
;
A
#
# COMPACT_ATOMS: atom_id res chain seq x y z
N ASN A 1 19.42 -2.60 10.96
CA ASN A 1 19.17 -2.28 12.36
C ASN A 1 19.39 -3.55 13.22
N LYS A 2 20.36 -3.53 14.18
CA LYS A 2 20.70 -4.71 15.01
C LYS A 2 19.59 -5.13 16.00
N SER A 3 18.52 -4.34 16.12
CA SER A 3 17.38 -4.61 17.02
C SER A 3 16.25 -5.40 16.34
N ILE A 4 16.30 -5.60 15.02
CA ILE A 4 15.27 -6.27 14.24
C ILE A 4 15.79 -7.63 13.74
N GLN A 5 15.00 -8.66 13.94
CA GLN A 5 15.20 -9.97 13.33
C GLN A 5 14.40 -10.04 12.03
N ILE A 6 15.07 -10.40 10.93
CA ILE A 6 14.43 -10.56 9.62
C ILE A 6 14.37 -12.04 9.30
N ARG A 7 13.18 -12.53 8.96
CA ARG A 7 12.92 -13.90 8.57
C ARG A 7 12.21 -13.96 7.24
N PRO A 8 12.77 -14.63 6.22
CA PRO A 8 12.05 -14.86 4.97
C PRO A 8 10.89 -15.83 5.20
N LEU A 9 9.79 -15.59 4.51
CA LEU A 9 8.62 -16.46 4.52
C LEU A 9 7.86 -16.41 3.19
N ARG A 10 6.82 -17.23 3.04
CA ARG A 10 5.87 -17.18 1.94
C ARG A 10 4.45 -17.06 2.47
N LEU A 11 3.66 -16.18 1.87
CA LEU A 11 2.25 -15.97 2.20
C LEU A 11 1.44 -16.02 0.90
N ALA A 12 0.44 -16.88 0.84
CA ALA A 12 -0.39 -17.07 -0.36
C ALA A 12 0.45 -17.23 -1.66
N GLY A 13 1.59 -17.94 -1.57
CA GLY A 13 2.52 -18.13 -2.69
C GLY A 13 3.52 -16.99 -2.90
N LEU A 14 3.29 -15.79 -2.36
CA LEU A 14 4.18 -14.64 -2.50
C LEU A 14 5.42 -14.77 -1.62
N ARG A 15 6.52 -14.20 -2.10
CA ARG A 15 7.72 -13.98 -1.28
C ARG A 15 7.43 -12.87 -0.28
N ALA A 16 7.77 -13.07 0.97
CA ALA A 16 7.60 -12.11 2.03
C ALA A 16 8.77 -12.14 3.03
N GLU A 17 8.88 -11.10 3.83
CA GLU A 17 9.77 -11.04 4.99
C GLU A 17 8.98 -10.62 6.22
N GLU A 18 9.26 -11.28 7.33
CA GLU A 18 8.83 -10.87 8.65
C GLU A 18 9.96 -10.10 9.32
N LEU A 19 9.70 -8.90 9.73
CA LEU A 19 10.61 -8.05 10.48
C LEU A 19 10.10 -7.92 11.91
N LYS A 20 10.76 -8.59 12.84
CA LYS A 20 10.30 -8.70 14.21
C LYS A 20 11.22 -7.96 15.17
N PRO A 21 10.69 -7.04 16.01
CA PRO A 21 11.47 -6.46 17.11
C PRO A 21 11.82 -7.56 18.13
N LYS A 22 12.82 -7.32 18.97
CA LYS A 22 13.21 -8.25 20.03
C LYS A 22 12.18 -8.36 21.17
N THR A 23 11.29 -7.38 21.26
CA THR A 23 10.17 -7.35 22.20
C THR A 23 9.01 -8.18 21.66
N GLU A 24 8.14 -8.71 22.52
CA GLU A 24 6.90 -9.33 22.06
C GLU A 24 6.01 -8.25 21.43
N ALA A 25 5.73 -8.41 20.13
CA ALA A 25 4.81 -7.57 19.39
C ALA A 25 3.46 -8.28 19.28
N THR A 26 2.40 -7.60 19.68
CA THR A 26 1.02 -8.11 19.58
C THR A 26 0.31 -7.60 18.33
N GLN A 27 0.85 -6.58 17.69
CA GLN A 27 0.30 -5.95 16.48
C GLN A 27 1.21 -6.18 15.28
N LEU A 28 0.59 -6.27 14.12
CA LEU A 28 1.20 -6.52 12.83
C LEU A 28 0.95 -5.35 11.88
N ILE A 29 1.99 -4.83 11.26
CA ILE A 29 1.88 -3.96 10.09
C ILE A 29 2.11 -4.81 8.85
N LEU A 30 1.11 -4.87 7.96
CA LEU A 30 1.27 -5.39 6.61
C LEU A 30 1.60 -4.21 5.70
N HIS A 31 2.88 -4.12 5.30
CA HIS A 31 3.37 -3.01 4.48
C HIS A 31 3.43 -3.39 3.00
N ILE A 32 2.83 -2.55 2.16
CA ILE A 32 2.74 -2.67 0.71
C ILE A 32 3.62 -1.57 0.10
N HIS A 33 4.68 -1.96 -0.60
CA HIS A 33 5.65 -1.00 -1.12
C HIS A 33 5.13 -0.19 -2.32
N GLY A 34 5.66 1.02 -2.49
CA GLY A 34 5.46 1.87 -3.65
C GLY A 34 6.28 1.44 -4.88
N GLY A 35 6.15 2.20 -5.96
CA GLY A 35 6.87 1.99 -7.21
C GLY A 35 5.98 2.04 -8.45
N ALA A 36 4.93 2.88 -8.44
CA ALA A 36 4.01 3.11 -9.55
C ALA A 36 3.46 1.80 -10.16
N PHE A 37 3.22 0.77 -9.34
CA PHE A 37 2.73 -0.57 -9.69
C PHE A 37 3.69 -1.44 -10.52
N PHE A 38 4.80 -0.94 -11.03
CA PHE A 38 5.73 -1.68 -11.90
C PHE A 38 7.18 -1.70 -11.41
N LEU A 39 7.49 -0.96 -10.36
CA LEU A 39 8.81 -0.91 -9.72
C LEU A 39 8.70 -1.28 -8.24
N GLY A 40 9.87 -1.31 -7.60
CA GLY A 40 9.93 -1.61 -6.17
C GLY A 40 10.11 -3.08 -5.88
N SER A 41 10.35 -3.37 -4.63
CA SER A 41 10.51 -4.74 -4.10
C SER A 41 10.73 -4.70 -2.59
N MET A 42 10.69 -5.87 -1.94
CA MET A 42 11.17 -6.02 -0.58
C MET A 42 12.59 -5.47 -0.39
N ASN A 43 13.48 -5.62 -1.38
CA ASN A 43 14.86 -5.16 -1.25
C ASN A 43 14.99 -3.64 -1.20
N THR A 44 14.20 -2.92 -2.01
CA THR A 44 14.24 -1.45 -2.07
C THR A 44 13.68 -0.80 -0.81
N HIS A 45 12.70 -1.43 -0.16
CA HIS A 45 12.00 -0.88 1.01
C HIS A 45 12.47 -1.47 2.35
N ARG A 46 13.37 -2.49 2.34
CA ARG A 46 13.81 -3.17 3.57
C ARG A 46 14.38 -2.23 4.64
N ALA A 47 15.11 -1.19 4.26
CA ALA A 47 15.64 -0.22 5.21
C ALA A 47 14.51 0.52 5.93
N PHE A 48 13.55 1.05 5.18
CA PHE A 48 12.39 1.75 5.70
C PHE A 48 11.55 0.86 6.62
N VAL A 49 11.16 -0.35 6.17
CA VAL A 49 10.32 -1.25 7.01
C VAL A 49 11.06 -1.76 8.24
N SER A 50 12.42 -1.85 8.20
CA SER A 50 13.22 -2.17 9.38
C SER A 50 13.19 -1.05 10.42
N ASP A 51 13.22 0.20 9.97
CA ASP A 51 13.13 1.36 10.87
C ASP A 51 11.69 1.54 11.37
N LEU A 52 10.69 1.24 10.54
CA LEU A 52 9.28 1.20 10.95
C LEU A 52 9.06 0.17 12.07
N ALA A 53 9.53 -1.07 11.90
CA ALA A 53 9.44 -2.11 12.93
C ALA A 53 10.19 -1.71 14.23
N ALA A 54 11.36 -1.09 14.10
CA ALA A 54 12.15 -0.66 15.25
C ALA A 54 11.50 0.50 16.01
N SER A 55 10.90 1.45 15.30
CA SER A 55 10.30 2.65 15.89
C SER A 55 8.95 2.37 16.53
N THR A 56 8.13 1.54 15.88
CA THR A 56 6.80 1.18 16.37
C THR A 56 6.82 0.05 17.39
N GLN A 57 7.89 -0.74 17.46
CA GLN A 57 7.97 -1.99 18.21
C GLN A 57 6.90 -3.01 17.79
N MET A 58 6.37 -2.88 16.58
CA MET A 58 5.41 -3.81 15.97
C MET A 58 6.13 -4.78 15.04
N GLN A 59 5.53 -5.94 14.82
CA GLN A 59 5.94 -6.83 13.75
C GLN A 59 5.55 -6.20 12.40
N VAL A 60 6.44 -6.25 11.40
CA VAL A 60 6.13 -5.82 10.04
C VAL A 60 6.23 -7.02 9.12
N ILE A 61 5.20 -7.28 8.34
CA ILE A 61 5.26 -8.14 7.16
C ILE A 61 5.34 -7.26 5.92
N HIS A 62 6.30 -7.57 5.09
CA HIS A 62 6.60 -6.88 3.86
C HIS A 62 6.72 -7.92 2.74
N LEU A 63 6.15 -7.69 1.57
CA LEU A 63 6.04 -8.71 0.54
C LEU A 63 6.26 -8.17 -0.88
N ASP A 64 6.70 -9.07 -1.78
CA ASP A 64 6.75 -8.83 -3.21
C ASP A 64 5.39 -9.23 -3.81
N TYR A 65 4.49 -8.27 -4.00
CA TYR A 65 3.23 -8.49 -4.71
C TYR A 65 3.45 -8.48 -6.23
N PRO A 66 2.54 -9.07 -7.03
CA PRO A 66 2.64 -9.07 -8.49
C PRO A 66 2.70 -7.65 -9.06
N LEU A 67 3.69 -7.39 -9.94
CA LEU A 67 3.91 -6.08 -10.55
C LEU A 67 3.50 -6.08 -12.03
N SER A 68 3.04 -4.92 -12.48
CA SER A 68 2.74 -4.64 -13.90
C SER A 68 4.05 -4.41 -14.68
N PRO A 69 4.05 -4.55 -15.99
CA PRO A 69 2.92 -4.91 -16.87
C PRO A 69 2.61 -6.42 -16.92
N GLU A 70 3.45 -7.29 -16.32
CA GLU A 70 3.25 -8.73 -16.33
C GLU A 70 1.97 -9.14 -15.60
N HIS A 71 1.59 -8.37 -14.58
CA HIS A 71 0.46 -8.62 -13.68
C HIS A 71 -0.35 -7.32 -13.47
N PRO A 72 -1.17 -6.92 -14.47
CA PRO A 72 -2.01 -5.73 -14.36
C PRO A 72 -3.15 -5.92 -13.35
N TYR A 73 -3.92 -4.87 -13.09
CA TYR A 73 -5.15 -4.98 -12.28
C TYR A 73 -6.04 -6.12 -12.80
N PRO A 74 -6.60 -6.98 -11.93
CA PRO A 74 -6.62 -6.88 -10.45
C PRO A 74 -5.59 -7.75 -9.71
N GLU A 75 -4.56 -8.31 -10.37
CA GLU A 75 -3.71 -9.36 -9.79
C GLU A 75 -3.05 -8.95 -8.46
N ALA A 76 -2.56 -7.71 -8.34
CA ALA A 76 -1.93 -7.23 -7.10
C ALA A 76 -2.93 -7.20 -5.93
N ILE A 77 -4.12 -6.66 -6.15
CA ILE A 77 -5.14 -6.54 -5.09
C ILE A 77 -5.72 -7.91 -4.71
N ASP A 78 -5.86 -8.82 -5.66
CA ASP A 78 -6.29 -10.20 -5.40
C ASP A 78 -5.28 -10.93 -4.53
N ALA A 79 -3.99 -10.85 -4.87
CA ALA A 79 -2.92 -11.48 -4.12
C ALA A 79 -2.80 -10.91 -2.69
N LEU A 80 -2.98 -9.61 -2.50
CA LEU A 80 -2.97 -8.96 -1.18
C LEU A 80 -4.18 -9.39 -0.34
N PHE A 81 -5.35 -9.54 -0.96
CA PHE A 81 -6.53 -10.04 -0.27
C PHE A 81 -6.36 -11.50 0.16
N ASP A 82 -5.77 -12.35 -0.67
CA ASP A 82 -5.43 -13.73 -0.31
C ASP A 82 -4.43 -13.79 0.87
N VAL A 83 -3.44 -12.89 0.91
CA VAL A 83 -2.53 -12.75 2.06
C VAL A 83 -3.31 -12.38 3.31
N TYR A 84 -4.22 -11.40 3.24
CA TYR A 84 -5.05 -11.02 4.37
C TYR A 84 -5.88 -12.21 4.91
N LEU A 85 -6.56 -12.95 4.02
CA LEU A 85 -7.34 -14.12 4.40
C LEU A 85 -6.46 -15.19 5.06
N LEU A 86 -5.29 -15.46 4.50
CA LEU A 86 -4.34 -16.42 5.06
C LEU A 86 -3.86 -16.01 6.46
N LEU A 87 -3.62 -14.72 6.71
CA LEU A 87 -3.25 -14.23 8.05
C LEU A 87 -4.36 -14.51 9.07
N LEU A 88 -5.63 -14.33 8.70
CA LEU A 88 -6.77 -14.67 9.56
C LEU A 88 -6.86 -16.18 9.80
N GLU A 89 -6.65 -17.01 8.78
CA GLU A 89 -6.63 -18.48 8.91
C GLU A 89 -5.51 -18.96 9.84
N GLN A 90 -4.38 -18.26 9.87
CA GLN A 90 -3.28 -18.50 10.80
C GLN A 90 -3.55 -18.04 12.24
N GLY A 91 -4.73 -17.44 12.49
CA GLY A 91 -5.19 -17.04 13.81
C GLY A 91 -4.84 -15.59 14.19
N ILE A 92 -4.25 -14.81 13.26
CA ILE A 92 -4.02 -13.38 13.48
C ILE A 92 -5.39 -12.67 13.45
N GLN A 93 -5.68 -11.88 14.47
CA GLN A 93 -6.95 -11.16 14.51
C GLN A 93 -6.87 -9.90 13.64
N ALA A 94 -7.91 -9.62 12.86
CA ALA A 94 -7.96 -8.42 12.01
C ALA A 94 -7.71 -7.12 12.81
N LYS A 95 -8.24 -7.04 14.03
CA LYS A 95 -8.00 -5.90 14.95
C LYS A 95 -6.53 -5.68 15.35
N ASP A 96 -5.67 -6.66 15.11
CA ASP A 96 -4.24 -6.58 15.39
C ASP A 96 -3.43 -6.27 14.12
N ILE A 97 -4.08 -6.14 12.94
CA ILE A 97 -3.48 -5.81 11.65
C ILE A 97 -3.66 -4.33 11.34
N ILE A 98 -2.57 -3.68 10.94
CA ILE A 98 -2.56 -2.34 10.33
C ILE A 98 -2.07 -2.51 8.89
N LEU A 99 -2.82 -1.99 7.92
CA LEU A 99 -2.32 -1.90 6.55
C LEU A 99 -1.50 -0.62 6.39
N SER A 100 -0.38 -0.74 5.74
CA SER A 100 0.50 0.41 5.47
C SER A 100 0.98 0.36 4.03
N GLY A 101 1.15 1.51 3.41
CA GLY A 101 1.75 1.60 2.09
C GLY A 101 2.24 3.00 1.78
N ASP A 102 3.14 3.08 0.80
CA ASP A 102 3.62 4.33 0.24
C ASP A 102 3.26 4.43 -1.25
N SER A 103 2.92 5.62 -1.74
CA SER A 103 2.60 5.88 -3.14
C SER A 103 1.49 4.94 -3.68
N CYS A 104 1.75 4.18 -4.75
CA CYS A 104 0.81 3.15 -5.25
C CYS A 104 0.57 2.02 -4.23
N GLY A 105 1.51 1.73 -3.33
CA GLY A 105 1.28 0.80 -2.23
C GLY A 105 0.24 1.30 -1.23
N ALA A 106 0.13 2.61 -1.05
CA ALA A 106 -0.93 3.23 -0.27
C ALA A 106 -2.30 3.14 -0.99
N ASN A 107 -2.33 3.24 -2.32
CA ASN A 107 -3.52 2.94 -3.13
C ASN A 107 -3.99 1.50 -2.86
N LEU A 108 -3.08 0.53 -3.00
CA LEU A 108 -3.40 -0.88 -2.76
C LEU A 108 -3.83 -1.15 -1.30
N ALA A 109 -3.25 -0.44 -0.32
CA ALA A 109 -3.65 -0.57 1.08
C ALA A 109 -5.08 -0.06 1.32
N LEU A 110 -5.44 1.08 0.72
CA LEU A 110 -6.79 1.64 0.80
C LEU A 110 -7.79 0.74 0.05
N ALA A 111 -7.47 0.33 -1.19
CA ALA A 111 -8.29 -0.58 -1.98
C ALA A 111 -8.53 -1.91 -1.26
N LEU A 112 -7.51 -2.44 -0.56
CA LEU A 112 -7.64 -3.65 0.25
C LEU A 112 -8.61 -3.45 1.43
N ALA A 113 -8.54 -2.31 2.12
CA ALA A 113 -9.45 -2.01 3.21
C ALA A 113 -10.91 -1.84 2.74
N LEU A 114 -11.12 -1.23 1.58
CA LEU A 114 -12.43 -1.13 0.93
C LEU A 114 -12.97 -2.51 0.58
N ARG A 115 -12.17 -3.35 -0.06
CA ARG A 115 -12.56 -4.72 -0.40
C ARG A 115 -12.90 -5.57 0.83
N ILE A 116 -12.12 -5.46 1.91
CA ILE A 116 -12.40 -6.12 3.19
C ILE A 116 -13.78 -5.70 3.72
N ARG A 117 -14.11 -4.41 3.65
CA ARG A 117 -15.42 -3.87 4.04
C ARG A 117 -16.53 -4.45 3.16
N ASP A 118 -16.39 -4.36 1.85
CA ASP A 118 -17.43 -4.74 0.89
C ASP A 118 -17.70 -6.24 0.88
N GLU A 119 -16.67 -7.05 1.13
CA GLU A 119 -16.83 -8.49 1.34
C GLU A 119 -17.26 -8.86 2.78
N GLN A 120 -17.59 -7.87 3.61
CA GLN A 120 -18.06 -8.04 4.99
C GLN A 120 -17.11 -8.91 5.83
N ARG A 121 -15.81 -8.77 5.61
CA ARG A 121 -14.77 -9.44 6.39
C ARG A 121 -14.44 -8.60 7.64
N PRO A 122 -13.85 -9.20 8.68
CA PRO A 122 -13.39 -8.46 9.86
C PRO A 122 -12.44 -7.34 9.45
N GLN A 123 -12.74 -6.08 9.79
CA GLN A 123 -11.91 -4.95 9.36
C GLN A 123 -10.61 -4.86 10.16
N VAL A 124 -9.55 -4.40 9.50
CA VAL A 124 -8.25 -4.11 10.12
C VAL A 124 -8.34 -2.96 11.11
N SER A 125 -7.35 -2.80 12.01
CA SER A 125 -7.39 -1.80 13.07
C SER A 125 -6.99 -0.38 12.63
N GLY A 126 -6.31 -0.24 11.48
CA GLY A 126 -5.88 1.06 10.99
C GLY A 126 -5.23 1.02 9.63
N LEU A 127 -5.09 2.21 9.03
CA LEU A 127 -4.37 2.45 7.79
C LEU A 127 -3.24 3.46 8.01
N ILE A 128 -2.11 3.27 7.34
CA ILE A 128 -1.01 4.24 7.25
C ILE A 128 -0.71 4.45 5.77
N LEU A 129 -1.07 5.61 5.26
CA LEU A 129 -0.94 5.99 3.85
C LEU A 129 0.14 7.08 3.72
N LEU A 130 1.27 6.73 3.11
CA LEU A 130 2.41 7.62 2.95
C LEU A 130 2.47 8.11 1.51
N SER A 131 2.33 9.42 1.30
CA SER A 131 2.30 10.04 -0.03
C SER A 131 1.41 9.24 -1.01
N PRO A 132 0.13 9.02 -0.68
CA PRO A 132 -0.71 8.07 -1.40
C PRO A 132 -1.03 8.54 -2.81
N PHE A 133 -0.98 7.62 -3.79
CA PHE A 133 -1.40 7.83 -5.18
C PHE A 133 -2.79 7.22 -5.39
N LEU A 134 -3.85 8.00 -5.20
CA LEU A 134 -5.23 7.51 -5.10
C LEU A 134 -6.11 7.86 -6.29
N ASP A 135 -5.71 8.79 -7.13
CA ASP A 135 -6.41 9.27 -8.33
C ASP A 135 -5.60 8.97 -9.59
N LEU A 136 -5.85 7.81 -10.21
CA LEU A 136 -5.15 7.40 -11.43
C LEU A 136 -5.65 8.13 -12.68
N SER A 137 -6.71 8.93 -12.57
CA SER A 137 -7.17 9.82 -13.65
C SER A 137 -6.38 11.15 -13.70
N LEU A 138 -5.45 11.36 -12.75
CA LEU A 138 -4.56 12.52 -12.68
C LEU A 138 -5.30 13.87 -12.66
N THR A 139 -6.46 13.93 -11.99
CA THR A 139 -7.26 15.16 -11.91
C THR A 139 -6.81 16.10 -10.79
N SER A 140 -5.96 15.67 -9.88
CA SER A 140 -5.41 16.47 -8.78
C SER A 140 -4.57 17.65 -9.30
N GLU A 141 -4.87 18.87 -8.83
CA GLU A 141 -4.18 20.07 -9.29
C GLU A 141 -2.70 20.10 -8.87
N SER A 142 -2.35 19.49 -7.72
CA SER A 142 -0.97 19.38 -7.23
C SER A 142 -0.04 18.72 -8.25
N ILE A 143 -0.54 17.82 -9.08
CA ILE A 143 0.22 17.20 -10.17
C ILE A 143 0.83 18.27 -11.09
N ARG A 144 0.12 19.38 -11.31
CA ARG A 144 0.57 20.47 -12.19
C ARG A 144 1.40 21.51 -11.44
N TYR A 145 0.91 22.02 -10.30
CA TYR A 145 1.61 23.14 -9.62
C TYR A 145 2.85 22.69 -8.85
N ASN A 146 2.91 21.40 -8.42
CA ASN A 146 4.08 20.83 -7.76
C ASN A 146 5.05 20.10 -8.72
N SER A 147 4.74 19.98 -10.02
CA SER A 147 5.54 19.20 -10.98
C SER A 147 7.02 19.59 -11.05
N LYS A 148 7.37 20.84 -10.75
CA LYS A 148 8.76 21.34 -10.69
C LYS A 148 9.36 21.37 -9.29
N LEU A 149 8.55 21.08 -8.27
CA LEU A 149 8.94 21.13 -6.86
C LEU A 149 9.16 19.74 -6.29
N ASP A 150 8.50 18.74 -6.86
CA ASP A 150 8.69 17.34 -6.48
C ASP A 150 10.08 16.87 -6.92
N ALA A 151 10.86 16.39 -5.94
CA ALA A 151 12.23 15.97 -6.18
C ALA A 151 12.34 14.50 -6.64
N LEU A 152 11.25 13.74 -6.55
CA LEU A 152 11.25 12.29 -6.77
C LEU A 152 10.37 11.88 -7.95
N LEU A 153 9.16 12.42 -8.03
CA LEU A 153 8.15 11.97 -8.98
C LEU A 153 8.01 12.91 -10.17
N SER A 154 7.77 12.34 -11.34
CA SER A 154 7.35 13.07 -12.54
C SER A 154 5.98 12.57 -13.02
N ILE A 155 5.28 13.42 -13.77
CA ILE A 155 3.97 13.07 -14.35
C ILE A 155 4.12 11.86 -15.28
N GLU A 156 5.16 11.83 -16.10
CA GLU A 156 5.43 10.74 -17.05
C GLU A 156 5.64 9.39 -16.36
N ALA A 157 6.23 9.40 -15.16
CA ALA A 157 6.40 8.17 -14.37
C ALA A 157 5.06 7.66 -13.83
N LEU A 158 4.15 8.57 -13.44
CA LEU A 158 2.79 8.19 -13.03
C LEU A 158 1.98 7.65 -14.21
N GLU A 159 2.00 8.36 -15.35
CA GLU A 159 1.32 7.93 -16.59
C GLU A 159 1.79 6.55 -17.02
N THR A 160 3.10 6.29 -17.01
CA THR A 160 3.64 4.96 -17.32
C THR A 160 3.11 3.88 -16.37
N GLY A 161 3.03 4.19 -15.07
CA GLY A 161 2.49 3.26 -14.08
C GLY A 161 1.01 2.96 -14.31
N ILE A 162 0.23 3.98 -14.67
CA ILE A 162 -1.19 3.83 -15.00
C ILE A 162 -1.35 2.95 -16.24
N ASP A 163 -0.63 3.25 -17.32
CA ASP A 163 -0.69 2.51 -18.59
C ASP A 163 -0.36 1.02 -18.41
N TYR A 164 0.54 0.68 -17.48
CA TYR A 164 0.88 -0.71 -17.20
C TYR A 164 -0.11 -1.39 -16.26
N TYR A 165 -0.67 -0.65 -15.28
CA TYR A 165 -1.50 -1.23 -14.23
C TYR A 165 -2.97 -1.32 -14.61
N VAL A 166 -3.53 -0.29 -15.26
CA VAL A 166 -4.96 -0.17 -15.57
C VAL A 166 -5.24 -0.79 -16.95
N PRO A 167 -6.03 -1.87 -17.05
CA PRO A 167 -6.43 -2.41 -18.33
C PRO A 167 -7.23 -1.41 -19.17
N GLU A 168 -7.06 -1.41 -20.49
CA GLU A 168 -7.70 -0.46 -21.44
C GLU A 168 -9.23 -0.33 -21.30
N GLN A 169 -9.91 -1.38 -20.82
CA GLN A 169 -11.35 -1.39 -20.63
C GLN A 169 -11.83 -0.76 -19.32
N ILE A 170 -10.92 -0.38 -18.43
CA ILE A 170 -11.23 0.23 -17.14
C ILE A 170 -10.90 1.73 -17.22
N ASP A 171 -11.87 2.57 -16.81
CA ASP A 171 -11.62 4.01 -16.66
C ASP A 171 -10.62 4.23 -15.50
N PRO A 172 -9.52 4.96 -15.69
CA PRO A 172 -8.63 5.31 -14.59
C PRO A 172 -9.31 6.03 -13.41
N ALA A 173 -10.48 6.64 -13.61
CA ALA A 173 -11.30 7.22 -12.53
C ALA A 173 -12.22 6.19 -11.85
N ASP A 174 -12.23 4.93 -12.30
CA ASP A 174 -13.04 3.89 -11.65
C ASP A 174 -12.56 3.64 -10.21
N PRO A 175 -13.46 3.63 -9.20
CA PRO A 175 -13.10 3.32 -7.81
C PRO A 175 -12.30 2.03 -7.61
N LEU A 176 -12.44 1.07 -8.51
CA LEU A 176 -11.69 -0.19 -8.48
C LEU A 176 -10.16 0.01 -8.60
N VAL A 177 -9.71 1.08 -9.26
CA VAL A 177 -8.29 1.40 -9.43
C VAL A 177 -7.92 2.74 -8.79
N SER A 178 -8.89 3.65 -8.65
CA SER A 178 -8.75 4.96 -7.98
C SER A 178 -9.64 5.01 -6.73
N PRO A 179 -9.19 4.42 -5.62
CA PRO A 179 -10.00 4.28 -4.40
C PRO A 179 -10.40 5.62 -3.76
N LEU A 180 -9.84 6.73 -4.21
CA LEU A 180 -10.27 8.07 -3.82
C LEU A 180 -11.73 8.36 -4.19
N PHE A 181 -12.23 7.74 -5.24
CA PHE A 181 -13.60 7.96 -5.75
C PHE A 181 -14.63 6.98 -5.20
N ASP A 182 -14.22 6.08 -4.30
CA ASP A 182 -15.14 5.17 -3.60
C ASP A 182 -15.82 5.88 -2.42
N ASP A 183 -16.85 5.23 -1.86
CA ASP A 183 -17.38 5.62 -0.56
C ASP A 183 -16.38 5.25 0.55
N LEU A 184 -15.79 6.26 1.17
CA LEU A 184 -14.78 6.09 2.21
C LEU A 184 -15.38 5.96 3.63
N ALA A 185 -16.71 5.81 3.74
CA ALA A 185 -17.36 5.56 5.03
C ALA A 185 -16.94 4.20 5.62
N ASP A 186 -17.03 4.09 6.93
CA ASP A 186 -16.78 2.87 7.71
C ASP A 186 -15.35 2.27 7.55
N LEU A 187 -14.40 3.08 7.10
CA LEU A 187 -12.99 2.71 7.10
C LEU A 187 -12.39 2.79 8.52
N PRO A 188 -11.32 2.02 8.80
CA PRO A 188 -10.62 2.10 10.08
C PRO A 188 -9.91 3.45 10.23
N PRO A 189 -9.49 3.83 11.46
CA PRO A 189 -8.66 5.01 11.68
C PRO A 189 -7.49 5.08 10.71
N THR A 190 -7.33 6.21 10.01
CA THR A 190 -6.37 6.37 8.94
C THR A 190 -5.40 7.50 9.24
N LEU A 191 -4.10 7.21 9.19
CA LEU A 191 -3.03 8.20 9.19
C LEU A 191 -2.60 8.44 7.74
N VAL A 192 -2.68 9.70 7.30
CA VAL A 192 -2.15 10.13 6.00
C VAL A 192 -0.98 11.07 6.22
N GLN A 193 0.14 10.85 5.54
CA GLN A 193 1.31 11.71 5.55
C GLN A 193 1.73 12.02 4.12
N VAL A 194 1.98 13.30 3.82
CA VAL A 194 2.41 13.77 2.50
C VAL A 194 3.26 15.04 2.64
N GLY A 195 4.20 15.25 1.76
CA GLY A 195 4.99 16.47 1.70
C GLY A 195 4.28 17.56 0.91
N SER A 196 4.36 18.81 1.37
CA SER A 196 3.68 19.97 0.75
C SER A 196 4.15 20.30 -0.66
N LYS A 197 5.24 19.73 -1.13
CA LYS A 197 5.81 19.93 -2.48
C LYS A 197 5.64 18.71 -3.39
N GLU A 198 4.99 17.67 -2.91
CA GLU A 198 4.74 16.47 -3.70
C GLU A 198 3.60 16.67 -4.70
N ILE A 199 3.71 16.03 -5.87
CA ILE A 199 2.63 16.05 -6.87
C ILE A 199 1.40 15.27 -6.39
N LEU A 200 1.54 14.38 -5.40
CA LEU A 200 0.45 13.60 -4.79
C LEU A 200 -0.23 14.32 -3.60
N LEU A 201 0.07 15.61 -3.38
CA LEU A 201 -0.45 16.36 -2.23
C LEU A 201 -1.99 16.36 -2.18
N ASP A 202 -2.64 16.64 -3.31
CA ASP A 202 -4.10 16.76 -3.34
C ASP A 202 -4.79 15.39 -3.18
N ASP A 203 -4.19 14.30 -3.65
CA ASP A 203 -4.71 12.95 -3.42
C ASP A 203 -4.83 12.65 -1.92
N ALA A 204 -3.84 13.13 -1.15
CA ALA A 204 -3.82 12.96 0.30
C ALA A 204 -4.78 13.91 1.04
N GLN A 205 -5.17 15.02 0.44
CA GLN A 205 -6.04 16.04 1.06
C GLN A 205 -7.51 15.85 0.74
N ARG A 206 -7.82 15.23 -0.39
CA ARG A 206 -9.19 14.93 -0.84
C ARG A 206 -9.78 13.75 -0.11
#